data_86d1c968d2e17b431a857ae11a469517
#
_entry.id   86d1c968d2e17b431a857ae11a469517
#
_cell.length_a   1.000
_cell.length_b   1.000
_cell.length_c   1.000
_cell.angle_alpha   90.00
_cell.angle_beta   90.00
_cell.angle_gamma   90.00
#
_symmetry.space_group_name_H-M   'P 1'
#
loop_
_entity.id
_entity.type
_entity.pdbx_description
1 polymer ?
#
loop_
_entity_poly.entity_id
_entity_poly.type
_entity_poly.pdbx_seq_one_letter_code
_entity_poly.pdbx_strand_id
1 'polypeptide(L)'
;MLNRRRLLQGSATLAFAGVHRAAFAQDQPTVPIVFVHGDSDLAATWETQIWRFESNGYPRDRLFAISFTDPQARDDDSVAQADRSSTEDQLRELTAFIDNVKAKTGAPKVALVALSRGGYATREYVAANPASVEKAALGGTPNHGVWATDVLLGSEYNGRGPFLKKLDAGESEVTPGVPFMTLRSDGFDLYAQPDGAIVFQKPGMALNVTAHGPELKGATNVLLGQVDHRETALSPVAFAEIYRFITGRAPSRLAIAPEAEVVLNGRVTGVVAGTPTNRPVEGAKVDVYRVSADTGERQGGAALSKTTGADGVWGPATFDAATALEFVVAAPGAPITHIYRSPLPRSFAELDLRPAAAPAKEDSGAAAVIRMDRPRGYFGLPRDVVLLDGKEPADIPHGVPAVWHTTVRLQALENRPIVGAFNEERIVGRPWPAGEGHMTILELTG
;
A
#
# COMPACT_ATOMS: atom_id res chain seq x y z
N MET A 1 59.27 59.53 -36.72
CA MET A 1 60.45 59.54 -35.80
C MET A 1 60.14 58.60 -34.68
N LEU A 2 60.86 57.47 -34.59
CA LEU A 2 61.48 56.89 -33.40
C LEU A 2 60.59 56.76 -32.16
N ASN A 3 60.53 55.68 -31.42
CA ASN A 3 61.32 54.44 -31.31
C ASN A 3 60.79 53.58 -30.15
N ARG A 4 61.05 52.32 -30.23
CA ARG A 4 61.37 51.29 -29.19
C ARG A 4 60.29 50.69 -28.32
N ARG A 5 60.06 49.44 -28.68
CA ARG A 5 59.96 48.18 -27.90
C ARG A 5 60.34 48.30 -26.41
N ARG A 6 59.51 47.77 -25.56
CA ARG A 6 59.94 46.93 -24.42
C ARG A 6 58.96 45.78 -24.21
N LEU A 7 59.49 44.58 -24.34
CA LEU A 7 58.90 43.33 -23.81
C LEU A 7 58.84 43.42 -22.27
N LEU A 8 57.72 43.00 -21.71
CA LEU A 8 57.71 42.60 -20.34
C LEU A 8 56.98 41.20 -20.32
N GLN A 9 57.79 40.21 -20.00
CA GLN A 9 57.32 38.86 -19.64
C GLN A 9 56.52 38.97 -18.34
N GLY A 10 55.24 38.64 -18.40
CA GLY A 10 54.39 38.43 -17.21
C GLY A 10 54.07 36.97 -17.08
N SER A 11 54.67 36.32 -16.09
CA SER A 11 54.41 34.93 -15.70
C SER A 11 52.97 34.78 -15.30
N ALA A 12 52.20 33.99 -16.03
CA ALA A 12 50.86 33.59 -15.67
C ALA A 12 50.95 32.49 -14.57
N THR A 13 50.69 32.90 -13.35
CA THR A 13 50.48 31.94 -12.24
C THR A 13 49.12 31.32 -12.39
N LEU A 14 49.07 30.05 -12.83
CA LEU A 14 47.87 29.22 -12.81
C LEU A 14 47.51 28.97 -11.35
N ALA A 15 46.50 29.67 -10.85
CA ALA A 15 45.84 29.32 -9.60
C ALA A 15 45.01 28.05 -9.84
N PHE A 16 45.48 26.91 -9.35
CA PHE A 16 44.69 25.72 -9.21
C PHE A 16 43.61 26.01 -8.17
N ALA A 17 42.39 26.27 -8.64
CA ALA A 17 41.20 26.23 -7.79
C ALA A 17 41.00 24.78 -7.37
N GLY A 18 41.44 24.45 -6.16
CA GLY A 18 41.16 23.20 -5.53
C GLY A 18 39.64 23.03 -5.42
N VAL A 19 39.07 22.11 -6.22
CA VAL A 19 37.71 21.62 -6.02
C VAL A 19 37.73 20.86 -4.69
N HIS A 20 37.31 21.55 -3.65
CA HIS A 20 36.98 20.88 -2.39
C HIS A 20 35.83 19.95 -2.69
N ARG A 21 36.15 18.69 -2.98
CA ARG A 21 35.16 17.61 -2.82
C ARG A 21 34.77 17.63 -1.34
N ALA A 22 33.56 18.12 -1.09
CA ALA A 22 32.94 17.90 0.19
C ALA A 22 33.04 16.39 0.45
N ALA A 23 33.80 16.01 1.47
CA ALA A 23 33.82 14.65 1.96
C ALA A 23 32.37 14.35 2.38
N PHE A 24 31.66 13.58 1.57
CA PHE A 24 30.39 12.99 2.00
C PHE A 24 30.73 12.23 3.28
N ALA A 25 30.04 12.58 4.37
CA ALA A 25 30.08 11.86 5.62
C ALA A 25 29.98 10.38 5.27
N GLN A 26 30.85 9.55 5.85
CA GLN A 26 30.80 8.10 5.70
C GLN A 26 29.37 7.67 5.94
N ASP A 27 28.73 7.16 4.88
CA ASP A 27 27.35 6.69 4.92
C ASP A 27 27.27 5.59 6.01
N GLN A 28 26.64 5.94 7.12
CA GLN A 28 26.12 4.91 8.01
C GLN A 28 25.25 4.00 7.12
N PRO A 29 25.42 2.68 7.19
CA PRO A 29 24.67 1.77 6.34
C PRO A 29 23.17 2.07 6.51
N THR A 30 22.50 2.43 5.39
CA THR A 30 21.10 2.78 5.38
C THR A 30 20.27 1.64 5.97
N VAL A 31 19.52 1.93 7.04
CA VAL A 31 18.72 0.92 7.76
C VAL A 31 17.66 0.35 6.82
N PRO A 32 17.53 -0.98 6.68
CA PRO A 32 16.43 -1.55 5.92
C PRO A 32 15.07 -1.16 6.52
N ILE A 33 14.10 -0.84 5.66
CA ILE A 33 12.73 -0.59 6.06
C ILE A 33 11.88 -1.81 5.71
N VAL A 34 11.11 -2.30 6.68
CA VAL A 34 10.10 -3.35 6.48
C VAL A 34 8.73 -2.71 6.60
N PHE A 35 7.96 -2.79 5.52
CA PHE A 35 6.59 -2.32 5.44
C PHE A 35 5.62 -3.45 5.77
N VAL A 36 4.71 -3.20 6.71
CA VAL A 36 3.79 -4.19 7.28
C VAL A 36 2.35 -3.78 7.00
N HIS A 37 1.67 -4.50 6.10
CA HIS A 37 0.32 -4.15 5.67
C HIS A 37 -0.76 -4.42 6.73
N GLY A 38 -1.95 -3.87 6.51
CA GLY A 38 -3.12 -4.02 7.35
C GLY A 38 -3.92 -5.30 7.08
N ASP A 39 -5.13 -5.36 7.66
CA ASP A 39 -6.06 -6.46 7.46
C ASP A 39 -6.45 -6.61 6.00
N SER A 40 -6.49 -7.86 5.52
CA SER A 40 -6.89 -8.23 4.15
C SER A 40 -6.03 -7.67 3.00
N ASP A 41 -4.93 -6.97 3.32
CA ASP A 41 -4.01 -6.35 2.38
C ASP A 41 -2.84 -7.27 1.97
N LEU A 42 -1.88 -6.73 1.23
CA LEU A 42 -0.69 -7.42 0.71
C LEU A 42 0.47 -6.42 0.52
N ALA A 43 1.66 -6.91 0.15
CA ALA A 43 2.84 -6.07 -0.05
C ALA A 43 2.64 -4.97 -1.11
N ALA A 44 1.85 -5.23 -2.17
CA ALA A 44 1.57 -4.27 -3.22
C ALA A 44 0.88 -2.99 -2.73
N THR A 45 0.23 -3.01 -1.58
CA THR A 45 -0.34 -1.82 -0.93
C THR A 45 0.71 -0.72 -0.73
N TRP A 46 1.98 -1.09 -0.52
CA TRP A 46 3.07 -0.18 -0.23
C TRP A 46 3.78 0.42 -1.45
N GLU A 47 3.35 0.09 -2.68
CA GLU A 47 4.08 0.47 -3.89
C GLU A 47 4.38 1.97 -3.96
N THR A 48 3.41 2.85 -3.69
CA THR A 48 3.60 4.30 -3.79
C THR A 48 4.50 4.85 -2.70
N GLN A 49 4.51 4.26 -1.51
CA GLN A 49 5.43 4.65 -0.44
C GLN A 49 6.85 4.23 -0.76
N ILE A 50 7.06 3.00 -1.22
CA ILE A 50 8.36 2.51 -1.67
C ILE A 50 8.91 3.42 -2.77
N TRP A 51 8.11 3.74 -3.78
CA TRP A 51 8.51 4.67 -4.85
C TRP A 51 8.86 6.08 -4.37
N ARG A 52 8.16 6.59 -3.32
CA ARG A 52 8.51 7.88 -2.71
C ARG A 52 9.83 7.82 -1.96
N PHE A 53 10.11 6.74 -1.22
CA PHE A 53 11.41 6.54 -0.58
C PHE A 53 12.53 6.51 -1.62
N GLU A 54 12.39 5.74 -2.69
CA GLU A 54 13.35 5.68 -3.80
C GLU A 54 13.52 7.05 -4.48
N SER A 55 12.42 7.78 -4.69
CA SER A 55 12.44 9.13 -5.29
C SER A 55 13.18 10.15 -4.42
N ASN A 56 13.40 9.84 -3.15
CA ASN A 56 14.19 10.63 -2.21
C ASN A 56 15.58 10.01 -1.92
N GLY A 57 16.03 9.09 -2.78
CA GLY A 57 17.37 8.52 -2.74
C GLY A 57 17.55 7.36 -1.75
N TYR A 58 16.47 6.78 -1.21
CA TYR A 58 16.58 5.57 -0.40
C TYR A 58 16.86 4.38 -1.32
N PRO A 59 17.88 3.54 -1.01
CA PRO A 59 18.23 2.41 -1.87
C PRO A 59 17.10 1.39 -1.97
N ARG A 60 16.80 0.91 -3.18
CA ARG A 60 15.75 -0.09 -3.44
C ARG A 60 15.99 -1.39 -2.68
N ASP A 61 17.24 -1.82 -2.57
CA ASP A 61 17.65 -3.04 -1.85
C ASP A 61 17.57 -2.93 -0.32
N ARG A 62 17.05 -1.81 0.17
CA ARG A 62 16.77 -1.54 1.59
C ARG A 62 15.28 -1.36 1.89
N LEU A 63 14.40 -1.58 0.92
CA LEU A 63 12.95 -1.44 1.05
C LEU A 63 12.28 -2.80 0.82
N PHE A 64 11.57 -3.28 1.83
CA PHE A 64 10.97 -4.61 1.84
C PHE A 64 9.53 -4.51 2.33
N ALA A 65 8.60 -5.19 1.67
CA ALA A 65 7.22 -5.28 2.11
C ALA A 65 6.84 -6.75 2.34
N ILE A 66 6.25 -7.05 3.48
CA ILE A 66 5.74 -8.39 3.77
C ILE A 66 4.36 -8.57 3.14
N SER A 67 4.06 -9.79 2.68
CA SER A 67 2.69 -10.28 2.47
C SER A 67 2.45 -11.41 3.46
N PHE A 68 1.61 -11.19 4.48
CA PHE A 68 1.18 -12.26 5.38
C PHE A 68 0.36 -13.27 4.59
N THR A 69 0.57 -14.54 4.84
CA THR A 69 -0.07 -15.66 4.12
C THR A 69 -1.60 -15.55 4.13
N ASP A 70 -2.16 -15.36 5.30
CA ASP A 70 -3.59 -15.16 5.53
C ASP A 70 -3.80 -13.79 6.19
N PRO A 71 -4.05 -12.74 5.39
CA PRO A 71 -3.99 -11.37 5.89
C PRO A 71 -5.20 -10.97 6.73
N GLN A 72 -6.31 -11.71 6.66
CA GLN A 72 -7.53 -11.40 7.42
C GLN A 72 -7.44 -11.94 8.85
N ALA A 73 -7.90 -11.12 9.82
CA ALA A 73 -7.95 -11.49 11.22
C ALA A 73 -8.98 -12.57 11.50
N ARG A 74 -8.73 -13.41 12.50
CA ARG A 74 -9.74 -14.27 13.09
C ARG A 74 -10.81 -13.43 13.84
N ASP A 75 -12.02 -13.93 13.89
CA ASP A 75 -13.08 -13.30 14.70
C ASP A 75 -12.78 -13.45 16.21
N ASP A 76 -12.17 -14.56 16.59
CA ASP A 76 -11.58 -14.82 17.91
C ASP A 76 -10.15 -15.33 17.68
N ASP A 77 -9.17 -14.61 18.20
CA ASP A 77 -7.75 -14.85 17.98
C ASP A 77 -7.30 -16.24 18.46
N SER A 78 -7.98 -16.76 19.51
CA SER A 78 -7.71 -18.06 20.12
C SER A 78 -8.33 -19.24 19.36
N VAL A 79 -9.27 -18.98 18.43
CA VAL A 79 -10.01 -20.00 17.70
C VAL A 79 -9.50 -20.10 16.27
N ALA A 80 -9.01 -21.27 15.87
CA ALA A 80 -8.56 -21.49 14.50
C ALA A 80 -9.69 -21.31 13.49
N GLN A 81 -9.46 -20.45 12.49
CA GLN A 81 -10.37 -20.23 11.36
C GLN A 81 -9.57 -20.41 10.07
N ALA A 82 -10.18 -21.11 9.10
CA ALA A 82 -9.57 -21.33 7.80
C ALA A 82 -9.32 -19.98 7.09
N ASP A 83 -8.16 -19.87 6.43
CA ASP A 83 -7.77 -18.71 5.62
C ASP A 83 -7.70 -17.38 6.38
N ARG A 84 -7.54 -17.46 7.72
CA ARG A 84 -7.39 -16.33 8.63
C ARG A 84 -6.23 -16.54 9.60
N SER A 85 -5.58 -15.45 10.01
CA SER A 85 -4.44 -15.49 10.93
C SER A 85 -4.77 -14.92 12.30
N SER A 86 -4.15 -15.50 13.34
CA SER A 86 -4.06 -14.90 14.67
C SER A 86 -2.95 -13.85 14.74
N THR A 87 -2.89 -13.14 15.85
CA THR A 87 -1.76 -12.24 16.16
C THR A 87 -0.44 -13.02 16.28
N GLU A 88 -0.48 -14.23 16.84
CA GLU A 88 0.69 -15.12 16.93
C GLU A 88 1.18 -15.58 15.55
N ASP A 89 0.25 -15.91 14.63
CA ASP A 89 0.60 -16.25 13.25
C ASP A 89 1.33 -15.10 12.56
N GLN A 90 0.82 -13.87 12.70
CA GLN A 90 1.46 -12.68 12.13
C GLN A 90 2.82 -12.38 12.77
N LEU A 91 2.95 -12.50 14.09
CA LEU A 91 4.22 -12.31 14.77
C LEU A 91 5.29 -13.31 14.27
N ARG A 92 4.90 -14.58 14.09
CA ARG A 92 5.78 -15.63 13.58
C ARG A 92 6.25 -15.32 12.16
N GLU A 93 5.33 -14.94 11.25
CA GLU A 93 5.66 -14.61 9.87
C GLU A 93 6.52 -13.35 9.77
N LEU A 94 6.19 -12.30 10.53
CA LEU A 94 6.96 -11.05 10.58
C LEU A 94 8.37 -11.29 11.11
N THR A 95 8.51 -12.13 12.14
CA THR A 95 9.82 -12.49 12.70
C THR A 95 10.70 -13.17 11.65
N ALA A 96 10.18 -14.19 10.97
CA ALA A 96 10.91 -14.89 9.92
C ALA A 96 11.28 -13.96 8.76
N PHE A 97 10.37 -13.05 8.39
CA PHE A 97 10.62 -12.07 7.33
C PHE A 97 11.74 -11.08 7.71
N ILE A 98 11.71 -10.52 8.91
CA ILE A 98 12.74 -9.58 9.39
C ILE A 98 14.11 -10.28 9.50
N ASP A 99 14.15 -11.51 9.98
CA ASP A 99 15.40 -12.27 10.05
C ASP A 99 16.00 -12.49 8.65
N ASN A 100 15.16 -12.78 7.65
CA ASN A 100 15.59 -12.86 6.25
C ASN A 100 16.10 -11.52 5.71
N VAL A 101 15.41 -10.41 6.01
CA VAL A 101 15.86 -9.06 5.63
C VAL A 101 17.22 -8.74 6.26
N LYS A 102 17.41 -9.03 7.54
CA LYS A 102 18.69 -8.82 8.24
C LYS A 102 19.80 -9.67 7.62
N ALA A 103 19.52 -10.93 7.35
CA ALA A 103 20.48 -11.83 6.69
C ALA A 103 20.89 -11.34 5.29
N LYS A 104 19.90 -10.92 4.49
CA LYS A 104 20.09 -10.41 3.12
C LYS A 104 20.88 -9.09 3.09
N THR A 105 20.65 -8.21 4.05
CA THR A 105 21.20 -6.86 4.05
C THR A 105 22.46 -6.70 4.89
N GLY A 106 22.75 -7.68 5.77
CA GLY A 106 23.80 -7.59 6.78
C GLY A 106 23.52 -6.56 7.89
N ALA A 107 22.32 -5.96 7.90
CA ALA A 107 21.97 -4.94 8.88
C ALA A 107 21.60 -5.58 10.24
N PRO A 108 22.08 -5.03 11.37
CA PRO A 108 21.72 -5.54 12.70
C PRO A 108 20.28 -5.18 13.10
N LYS A 109 19.74 -4.10 12.52
CA LYS A 109 18.41 -3.56 12.83
C LYS A 109 17.64 -3.23 11.56
N VAL A 110 16.31 -3.16 11.69
CA VAL A 110 15.38 -2.67 10.68
C VAL A 110 14.56 -1.50 11.24
N ALA A 111 14.05 -0.63 10.36
CA ALA A 111 12.95 0.26 10.69
C ALA A 111 11.64 -0.39 10.24
N LEU A 112 10.57 -0.19 11.00
CA LEU A 112 9.25 -0.76 10.72
C LEU A 112 8.27 0.35 10.36
N VAL A 113 7.51 0.16 9.29
CA VAL A 113 6.41 1.06 8.90
C VAL A 113 5.17 0.20 8.71
N ALA A 114 4.14 0.45 9.50
CA ALA A 114 2.95 -0.39 9.53
C ALA A 114 1.68 0.39 9.26
N LEU A 115 0.68 -0.30 8.70
CA LEU A 115 -0.67 0.18 8.51
C LEU A 115 -1.64 -0.66 9.33
N SER A 116 -2.57 0.01 10.08
CA SER A 116 -3.72 -0.66 10.69
C SER A 116 -3.32 -1.88 11.54
N ARG A 117 -3.88 -3.06 11.26
CA ARG A 117 -3.57 -4.34 11.89
C ARG A 117 -2.07 -4.66 11.94
N GLY A 118 -1.33 -4.29 10.87
CA GLY A 118 0.12 -4.49 10.82
C GLY A 118 0.87 -3.81 11.97
N GLY A 119 0.29 -2.78 12.57
CA GLY A 119 0.84 -2.15 13.78
C GLY A 119 0.79 -3.06 15.01
N TYR A 120 -0.15 -3.98 15.11
CA TYR A 120 -0.20 -4.96 16.19
C TYR A 120 0.98 -5.92 16.12
N ALA A 121 1.19 -6.56 14.97
CA ALA A 121 2.34 -7.43 14.75
C ALA A 121 3.67 -6.68 14.95
N THR A 122 3.73 -5.40 14.52
CA THR A 122 4.89 -4.53 14.72
C THR A 122 5.15 -4.28 16.21
N ARG A 123 4.15 -3.94 17.03
CA ARG A 123 4.29 -3.71 18.47
C ARG A 123 4.73 -4.97 19.19
N GLU A 124 4.13 -6.13 18.87
CA GLU A 124 4.55 -7.42 19.46
C GLU A 124 5.99 -7.78 19.08
N TYR A 125 6.35 -7.62 17.80
CA TYR A 125 7.70 -7.89 17.37
C TYR A 125 8.73 -7.01 18.09
N VAL A 126 8.46 -5.71 18.21
CA VAL A 126 9.35 -4.77 18.92
C VAL A 126 9.47 -5.15 20.40
N ALA A 127 8.36 -5.51 21.04
CA ALA A 127 8.37 -5.93 22.44
C ALA A 127 9.25 -7.20 22.67
N ALA A 128 9.18 -8.15 21.74
CA ALA A 128 9.98 -9.38 21.80
C ALA A 128 11.44 -9.18 21.36
N ASN A 129 11.73 -8.26 20.43
CA ASN A 129 13.01 -8.10 19.75
C ASN A 129 13.50 -6.63 19.69
N PRO A 130 13.55 -5.88 20.81
CA PRO A 130 13.86 -4.44 20.77
C PRO A 130 15.24 -4.13 20.19
N ALA A 131 16.22 -5.01 20.40
CA ALA A 131 17.56 -4.84 19.85
C ALA A 131 17.65 -4.93 18.33
N SER A 132 16.63 -5.49 17.67
CA SER A 132 16.54 -5.64 16.19
C SER A 132 15.84 -4.49 15.49
N VAL A 133 15.31 -3.51 16.24
CA VAL A 133 14.50 -2.42 15.67
C VAL A 133 15.18 -1.08 15.94
N GLU A 134 15.23 -0.24 14.90
CA GLU A 134 15.72 1.14 14.99
C GLU A 134 14.61 2.09 15.38
N LYS A 135 13.47 2.02 14.69
CA LYS A 135 12.28 2.86 14.86
C LYS A 135 11.05 2.13 14.34
N ALA A 136 9.86 2.50 14.83
CA ALA A 136 8.58 2.00 14.34
C ALA A 136 7.59 3.14 14.10
N ALA A 137 7.01 3.21 12.90
CA ALA A 137 5.96 4.16 12.51
C ALA A 137 4.66 3.40 12.23
N LEU A 138 3.55 3.80 12.85
CA LEU A 138 2.26 3.12 12.80
C LEU A 138 1.19 4.08 12.26
N GLY A 139 0.67 3.84 11.06
CA GLY A 139 -0.45 4.60 10.48
C GLY A 139 -1.79 3.90 10.71
N GLY A 140 -2.78 4.62 11.19
CA GLY A 140 -4.14 4.10 11.38
C GLY A 140 -4.26 2.88 12.29
N THR A 141 -3.22 2.55 13.05
CA THR A 141 -3.28 1.42 13.99
C THR A 141 -4.20 1.74 15.16
N PRO A 142 -5.27 0.95 15.37
CA PRO A 142 -6.17 1.16 16.49
C PRO A 142 -5.53 0.63 17.80
N ASN A 143 -4.49 1.34 18.27
CA ASN A 143 -3.59 0.89 19.33
C ASN A 143 -4.31 0.45 20.63
N HIS A 144 -5.51 0.99 20.91
CA HIS A 144 -6.36 0.61 22.05
C HIS A 144 -7.62 -0.16 21.64
N GLY A 145 -7.62 -0.70 20.40
CA GLY A 145 -8.75 -1.41 19.81
C GLY A 145 -9.76 -0.51 19.12
N VAL A 146 -10.42 -1.03 18.10
CA VAL A 146 -11.49 -0.34 17.37
C VAL A 146 -12.72 -0.16 18.29
N TRP A 147 -13.00 -1.18 19.13
CA TRP A 147 -14.06 -1.16 20.15
C TRP A 147 -13.53 -1.65 21.50
N ALA A 148 -14.29 -1.37 22.57
CA ALA A 148 -13.98 -1.81 23.93
C ALA A 148 -15.26 -2.31 24.62
N THR A 149 -15.67 -3.55 24.33
CA THR A 149 -16.92 -4.15 24.81
C THR A 149 -16.68 -5.46 25.54
N ASP A 150 -17.69 -5.95 26.29
CA ASP A 150 -17.62 -7.25 26.96
C ASP A 150 -18.02 -8.41 26.04
N VAL A 151 -18.45 -8.11 24.81
CA VAL A 151 -18.66 -9.10 23.74
C VAL A 151 -17.44 -9.10 22.80
N LEU A 152 -17.22 -10.20 22.07
CA LEU A 152 -16.07 -10.35 21.16
C LEU A 152 -14.71 -10.12 21.86
N LEU A 153 -14.58 -10.58 23.10
CA LEU A 153 -13.35 -10.39 23.90
C LEU A 153 -12.14 -11.12 23.26
N GLY A 154 -12.37 -12.16 22.49
CA GLY A 154 -11.32 -12.86 21.77
C GLY A 154 -10.81 -12.13 20.50
N SER A 155 -11.52 -11.10 20.04
CA SER A 155 -11.07 -10.32 18.89
C SER A 155 -9.86 -9.46 19.22
N GLU A 156 -8.83 -9.49 18.35
CA GLU A 156 -7.64 -8.63 18.49
C GLU A 156 -7.97 -7.14 18.42
N TYR A 157 -9.14 -6.75 17.86
CA TYR A 157 -9.59 -5.37 17.76
C TYR A 157 -10.34 -4.88 18.99
N ASN A 158 -10.53 -5.72 20.02
CA ASN A 158 -11.23 -5.34 21.23
C ASN A 158 -10.25 -4.83 22.30
N GLY A 159 -10.33 -3.54 22.64
CA GLY A 159 -9.50 -2.92 23.69
C GLY A 159 -9.68 -3.52 25.09
N ARG A 160 -10.77 -4.29 25.34
CA ARG A 160 -10.93 -5.08 26.56
C ARG A 160 -10.42 -6.51 26.45
N GLY A 161 -10.01 -6.93 25.23
CA GLY A 161 -9.47 -8.24 24.97
C GLY A 161 -8.09 -8.48 25.60
N PRO A 162 -7.69 -9.74 25.80
CA PRO A 162 -6.42 -10.08 26.44
C PRO A 162 -5.21 -9.61 25.65
N PHE A 163 -5.31 -9.59 24.32
CA PHE A 163 -4.23 -9.19 23.43
C PHE A 163 -3.81 -7.73 23.66
N LEU A 164 -4.74 -6.78 23.52
CA LEU A 164 -4.42 -5.35 23.69
C LEU A 164 -4.12 -5.01 25.15
N LYS A 165 -4.80 -5.64 26.14
CA LYS A 165 -4.42 -5.49 27.53
C LYS A 165 -2.97 -5.88 27.80
N LYS A 166 -2.45 -6.89 27.13
CA LYS A 166 -1.04 -7.28 27.23
C LYS A 166 -0.12 -6.24 26.59
N LEU A 167 -0.47 -5.74 25.41
CA LEU A 167 0.33 -4.73 24.68
C LEU A 167 0.35 -3.36 25.39
N ASP A 168 -0.75 -3.00 26.05
CA ASP A 168 -0.91 -1.70 26.72
C ASP A 168 -0.58 -1.75 28.20
N ALA A 169 -0.05 -2.89 28.70
CA ALA A 169 0.32 -3.05 30.08
C ALA A 169 1.56 -2.21 30.43
N GLY A 170 1.46 -1.34 31.44
CA GLY A 170 2.59 -0.56 31.94
C GLY A 170 2.37 0.95 31.87
N GLU A 171 3.39 1.69 32.33
CA GLU A 171 3.38 3.16 32.28
C GLU A 171 3.60 3.70 30.86
N SER A 172 4.38 2.98 30.05
CA SER A 172 4.61 3.23 28.63
C SER A 172 3.95 2.12 27.82
N GLU A 173 3.20 2.47 26.78
CA GLU A 173 2.56 1.52 25.86
C GLU A 173 3.46 1.18 24.67
N VAL A 174 4.70 1.71 24.66
CA VAL A 174 5.74 1.41 23.69
C VAL A 174 6.97 0.83 24.38
N THR A 175 7.71 0.01 23.67
CA THR A 175 8.91 -0.64 24.19
C THR A 175 10.00 0.41 24.46
N PRO A 176 10.54 0.47 25.69
CA PRO A 176 11.62 1.40 26.05
C PRO A 176 12.85 1.23 25.15
N GLY A 177 13.45 2.35 24.74
CA GLY A 177 14.65 2.38 23.90
C GLY A 177 14.42 2.25 22.41
N VAL A 178 13.18 1.99 21.95
CA VAL A 178 12.78 2.04 20.54
C VAL A 178 11.84 3.21 20.32
N PRO A 179 12.19 4.22 19.51
CA PRO A 179 11.28 5.32 19.16
C PRO A 179 10.08 4.83 18.36
N PHE A 180 8.88 5.26 18.79
CA PHE A 180 7.62 5.03 18.08
C PHE A 180 7.00 6.33 17.61
N MET A 181 6.33 6.29 16.45
CA MET A 181 5.44 7.32 15.93
C MET A 181 4.12 6.69 15.56
N THR A 182 3.01 7.36 15.85
CA THR A 182 1.69 7.00 15.34
C THR A 182 1.10 8.14 14.53
N LEU A 183 0.40 7.79 13.43
CA LEU A 183 -0.30 8.75 12.58
C LEU A 183 -1.79 8.43 12.61
N ARG A 184 -2.60 9.45 12.88
CA ARG A 184 -4.07 9.38 12.97
C ARG A 184 -4.70 10.38 12.01
N SER A 185 -5.94 10.13 11.62
CA SER A 185 -6.77 11.05 10.86
C SER A 185 -7.54 12.02 11.76
N ASP A 186 -7.80 13.20 11.25
CA ASP A 186 -8.58 14.28 11.88
C ASP A 186 -10.11 14.06 11.88
N GLY A 187 -10.61 12.91 11.42
CA GLY A 187 -12.03 12.59 11.39
C GLY A 187 -12.51 11.88 10.13
N PHE A 188 -11.60 11.58 9.19
CA PHE A 188 -11.92 10.83 7.97
C PHE A 188 -11.56 9.33 8.05
N ASP A 189 -11.01 8.86 9.16
CA ASP A 189 -10.81 7.42 9.39
C ASP A 189 -12.12 6.78 9.86
N LEU A 190 -12.64 5.84 9.06
CA LEU A 190 -13.90 5.14 9.36
C LEU A 190 -13.84 4.30 10.65
N TYR A 191 -12.65 3.88 11.08
CA TYR A 191 -12.42 3.12 12.31
C TYR A 191 -12.15 4.01 13.54
N ALA A 192 -12.14 5.34 13.36
CA ALA A 192 -11.86 6.30 14.44
C ALA A 192 -12.96 7.39 14.54
N GLN A 193 -14.22 6.97 14.49
CA GLN A 193 -15.39 7.85 14.58
C GLN A 193 -15.98 7.89 15.99
N PRO A 194 -16.73 8.96 16.35
CA PRO A 194 -17.43 9.05 17.64
C PRO A 194 -18.45 7.92 17.85
N ASP A 195 -19.05 7.40 16.77
CA ASP A 195 -19.92 6.25 16.79
C ASP A 195 -19.48 5.20 15.78
N GLY A 196 -19.92 3.95 15.97
CA GLY A 196 -19.56 2.83 15.14
C GLY A 196 -20.52 2.55 14.00
N ALA A 197 -21.40 3.46 13.64
CA ALA A 197 -22.46 3.22 12.67
C ALA A 197 -21.94 2.68 11.31
N ILE A 198 -20.80 3.19 10.87
CA ILE A 198 -20.15 2.74 9.62
C ILE A 198 -19.58 1.32 9.79
N VAL A 199 -18.84 1.08 10.88
CA VAL A 199 -18.13 -0.20 11.11
C VAL A 199 -19.11 -1.34 11.41
N PHE A 200 -20.09 -1.10 12.27
CA PHE A 200 -21.04 -2.11 12.71
C PHE A 200 -22.33 -2.17 11.89
N GLN A 201 -22.53 -1.23 10.98
CA GLN A 201 -23.78 -1.03 10.23
C GLN A 201 -25.00 -0.90 11.16
N LYS A 202 -24.78 -0.39 12.38
CA LYS A 202 -25.77 -0.16 13.42
C LYS A 202 -25.42 1.13 14.18
N PRO A 203 -26.36 2.07 14.33
CA PRO A 203 -26.16 3.24 15.16
C PRO A 203 -26.10 2.87 16.66
N GLY A 204 -25.43 3.70 17.45
CA GLY A 204 -25.40 3.59 18.91
C GLY A 204 -24.35 2.64 19.49
N MET A 205 -23.49 2.04 18.67
CA MET A 205 -22.29 1.33 19.11
C MET A 205 -21.10 2.28 19.02
N ALA A 206 -20.52 2.66 20.17
CA ALA A 206 -19.35 3.53 20.18
C ALA A 206 -18.09 2.81 19.70
N LEU A 207 -17.24 3.53 18.95
CA LEU A 207 -15.85 3.13 18.74
C LEU A 207 -15.00 3.57 19.95
N ASN A 208 -13.89 2.87 20.17
CA ASN A 208 -12.96 3.15 21.25
C ASN A 208 -11.89 4.18 20.85
N VAL A 209 -11.77 4.47 19.56
CA VAL A 209 -10.77 5.38 18.99
C VAL A 209 -11.49 6.50 18.24
N THR A 210 -10.98 7.72 18.39
CA THR A 210 -11.43 8.89 17.64
C THR A 210 -10.24 9.71 17.16
N ALA A 211 -10.48 10.74 16.37
CA ALA A 211 -9.45 11.73 16.03
C ALA A 211 -8.74 12.33 17.26
N HIS A 212 -9.43 12.41 18.39
CA HIS A 212 -8.92 13.03 19.64
C HIS A 212 -8.25 12.04 20.60
N GLY A 213 -8.22 10.76 20.31
CA GLY A 213 -7.54 9.78 21.17
C GLY A 213 -8.32 8.47 21.36
N PRO A 214 -7.81 7.58 22.22
CA PRO A 214 -6.62 7.73 23.06
C PRO A 214 -5.31 7.77 22.26
N GLU A 215 -4.32 8.49 22.81
CA GLU A 215 -2.95 8.51 22.27
C GLU A 215 -2.14 7.32 22.77
N LEU A 216 -1.23 6.80 21.94
CA LEU A 216 -0.27 5.77 22.36
C LEU A 216 0.79 6.40 23.26
N LYS A 217 0.81 6.03 24.54
CA LYS A 217 1.70 6.62 25.55
C LYS A 217 3.16 6.23 25.29
N GLY A 218 4.02 7.22 25.22
CA GLY A 218 5.45 7.05 24.93
C GLY A 218 5.80 7.16 23.45
N ALA A 219 4.83 7.26 22.54
CA ALA A 219 5.04 7.51 21.12
C ALA A 219 4.96 9.01 20.77
N THR A 220 5.54 9.38 19.63
CA THR A 220 5.21 10.64 18.95
C THR A 220 3.86 10.47 18.26
N ASN A 221 2.84 11.19 18.71
CA ASN A 221 1.49 11.10 18.15
C ASN A 221 1.26 12.23 17.15
N VAL A 222 0.97 11.90 15.88
CA VAL A 222 0.77 12.84 14.78
C VAL A 222 -0.68 12.76 14.29
N LEU A 223 -1.33 13.91 14.18
CA LEU A 223 -2.65 14.05 13.58
C LEU A 223 -2.49 14.56 12.15
N LEU A 224 -3.03 13.83 11.19
CA LEU A 224 -3.03 14.19 9.77
C LEU A 224 -4.39 14.73 9.34
N GLY A 225 -4.42 15.82 8.58
CA GLY A 225 -5.63 16.42 8.07
C GLY A 225 -6.16 15.73 6.83
N GLN A 226 -7.46 15.50 6.76
CA GLN A 226 -8.22 15.06 5.59
C GLN A 226 -7.75 13.74 4.94
N VAL A 227 -7.16 12.84 5.70
CA VAL A 227 -6.73 11.52 5.25
C VAL A 227 -7.71 10.44 5.73
N ASP A 228 -8.00 9.46 4.90
CA ASP A 228 -8.75 8.28 5.34
C ASP A 228 -7.86 7.29 6.11
N HIS A 229 -8.45 6.16 6.52
CA HIS A 229 -7.76 5.13 7.30
C HIS A 229 -6.46 4.64 6.65
N ARG A 230 -6.48 4.30 5.34
CA ARG A 230 -5.30 3.82 4.63
C ARG A 230 -4.31 4.93 4.34
N GLU A 231 -4.80 6.11 4.04
CA GLU A 231 -4.00 7.31 3.79
C GLU A 231 -3.19 7.75 5.01
N THR A 232 -3.54 7.33 6.24
CA THR A 232 -2.71 7.56 7.44
C THR A 232 -1.30 6.98 7.33
N ALA A 233 -1.08 6.01 6.45
CA ALA A 233 0.24 5.44 6.15
C ALA A 233 0.66 5.62 4.69
N LEU A 234 -0.30 5.80 3.75
CA LEU A 234 -0.05 5.67 2.31
C LEU A 234 -0.10 7.01 1.55
N SER A 235 -0.63 8.07 2.17
CA SER A 235 -0.68 9.39 1.54
C SER A 235 0.69 10.09 1.44
N PRO A 236 0.84 11.08 0.56
CA PRO A 236 2.06 11.90 0.48
C PRO A 236 2.36 12.65 1.79
N VAL A 237 1.33 13.08 2.55
CA VAL A 237 1.53 13.77 3.82
C VAL A 237 1.99 12.80 4.91
N ALA A 238 1.45 11.59 4.95
CA ALA A 238 1.95 10.53 5.82
C ALA A 238 3.40 10.16 5.50
N PHE A 239 3.73 10.04 4.19
CA PHE A 239 5.11 9.83 3.76
C PHE A 239 6.08 10.89 4.31
N ALA A 240 5.70 12.16 4.27
CA ALA A 240 6.58 13.23 4.77
C ALA A 240 6.94 13.04 6.24
N GLU A 241 5.97 12.70 7.07
CA GLU A 241 6.18 12.45 8.49
C GLU A 241 7.00 11.16 8.73
N ILE A 242 6.62 10.06 8.06
CA ILE A 242 7.33 8.77 8.15
C ILE A 242 8.79 8.93 7.69
N TYR A 243 9.02 9.59 6.56
CA TYR A 243 10.36 9.81 6.03
C TYR A 243 11.22 10.63 6.99
N ARG A 244 10.67 11.73 7.52
CA ARG A 244 11.36 12.57 8.53
C ARG A 244 11.68 11.77 9.78
N PHE A 245 10.73 10.98 10.27
CA PHE A 245 10.92 10.16 11.47
C PHE A 245 12.02 9.11 11.27
N ILE A 246 12.00 8.38 10.15
CA ILE A 246 12.99 7.33 9.87
C ILE A 246 14.38 7.93 9.61
N THR A 247 14.48 8.96 8.76
CA THR A 247 15.77 9.47 8.25
C THR A 247 16.33 10.65 9.04
N GLY A 248 15.52 11.29 9.89
CA GLY A 248 15.88 12.51 10.62
C GLY A 248 15.87 13.79 9.76
N ARG A 249 15.41 13.73 8.51
CA ARG A 249 15.35 14.87 7.59
C ARG A 249 14.06 14.86 6.76
N ALA A 250 13.60 16.04 6.36
CA ALA A 250 12.44 16.15 5.48
C ALA A 250 12.73 15.53 4.10
N PRO A 251 11.72 14.93 3.43
CA PRO A 251 11.90 14.51 2.05
C PRO A 251 12.11 15.72 1.12
N SER A 252 12.89 15.53 0.08
CA SER A 252 13.13 16.60 -0.94
C SER A 252 11.92 16.78 -1.86
N ARG A 253 11.08 15.74 -1.98
CA ARG A 253 9.86 15.73 -2.79
C ARG A 253 8.82 14.75 -2.25
N LEU A 254 7.55 15.06 -2.49
CA LEU A 254 6.42 14.15 -2.21
C LEU A 254 5.99 13.39 -3.47
N ALA A 255 6.19 14.00 -4.64
CA ALA A 255 5.90 13.38 -5.92
C ALA A 255 6.88 12.23 -6.22
N ILE A 256 6.38 11.19 -6.86
CA ILE A 256 7.18 10.06 -7.34
C ILE A 256 7.94 10.49 -8.60
N ALA A 257 9.25 10.31 -8.60
CA ALA A 257 10.10 10.55 -9.77
C ALA A 257 10.05 9.32 -10.69
N PRO A 258 9.59 9.47 -11.95
CA PRO A 258 9.50 8.33 -12.86
C PRO A 258 10.88 7.84 -13.29
N GLU A 259 10.96 6.53 -13.60
CA GLU A 259 12.03 5.90 -14.37
C GLU A 259 11.70 6.00 -15.86
N ALA A 260 12.66 5.76 -16.74
CA ALA A 260 12.42 5.68 -18.18
C ALA A 260 11.76 4.33 -18.56
N GLU A 261 12.29 3.27 -17.99
CA GLU A 261 11.78 1.90 -18.11
C GLU A 261 11.49 1.34 -16.73
N VAL A 262 10.47 0.52 -16.63
CA VAL A 262 10.06 -0.15 -15.39
C VAL A 262 10.12 -1.67 -15.56
N VAL A 263 10.65 -2.34 -14.56
CA VAL A 263 10.59 -3.80 -14.44
C VAL A 263 9.52 -4.13 -13.41
N LEU A 264 8.48 -4.82 -13.86
CA LEU A 264 7.35 -5.22 -13.04
C LEU A 264 7.39 -6.73 -12.79
N ASN A 265 7.18 -7.12 -11.56
CA ASN A 265 7.12 -8.52 -11.14
C ASN A 265 6.13 -8.63 -9.97
N GLY A 266 5.65 -9.84 -9.70
CA GLY A 266 4.77 -10.15 -8.59
C GLY A 266 4.21 -11.54 -8.71
N ARG A 267 3.24 -11.86 -7.87
CA ARG A 267 2.54 -13.14 -7.84
C ARG A 267 1.07 -12.96 -8.19
N VAL A 268 0.45 -14.03 -8.62
CA VAL A 268 -1.00 -14.15 -8.58
C VAL A 268 -1.36 -14.70 -7.20
N THR A 269 -2.20 -13.97 -6.47
CA THR A 269 -2.74 -14.36 -5.15
C THR A 269 -4.23 -14.64 -5.26
N GLY A 270 -4.85 -15.25 -4.25
CA GLY A 270 -6.21 -15.78 -4.38
C GLY A 270 -7.22 -15.19 -3.40
N VAL A 271 -8.46 -15.57 -3.65
CA VAL A 271 -9.60 -15.43 -2.72
C VAL A 271 -10.18 -16.82 -2.51
N VAL A 272 -10.25 -17.26 -1.26
CA VAL A 272 -10.82 -18.58 -0.90
C VAL A 272 -12.12 -18.36 -0.14
N ALA A 273 -13.23 -18.85 -0.67
CA ALA A 273 -14.57 -18.69 -0.07
C ALA A 273 -14.91 -17.24 0.33
N GLY A 274 -14.47 -16.25 -0.49
CA GLY A 274 -14.66 -14.83 -0.22
C GLY A 274 -13.62 -14.19 0.70
N THR A 275 -12.71 -14.97 1.29
CA THR A 275 -11.61 -14.49 2.14
C THR A 275 -10.37 -14.26 1.28
N PRO A 276 -9.77 -13.06 1.29
CA PRO A 276 -8.53 -12.82 0.57
C PRO A 276 -7.36 -13.56 1.23
N THR A 277 -6.54 -14.21 0.40
CA THR A 277 -5.28 -14.83 0.82
C THR A 277 -4.12 -14.30 -0.01
N ASN A 278 -2.91 -14.31 0.53
CA ASN A 278 -1.69 -13.98 -0.21
C ASN A 278 -0.93 -15.24 -0.62
N ARG A 279 -1.59 -16.40 -0.55
CA ARG A 279 -1.03 -17.65 -1.04
C ARG A 279 -0.87 -17.58 -2.55
N PRO A 280 0.26 -18.06 -3.09
CA PRO A 280 0.47 -18.09 -4.52
C PRO A 280 -0.57 -19.00 -5.22
N VAL A 281 -1.04 -18.58 -6.38
CA VAL A 281 -1.94 -19.37 -7.23
C VAL A 281 -1.13 -20.01 -8.36
N GLU A 282 -1.04 -21.34 -8.33
CA GLU A 282 -0.46 -22.12 -9.41
C GLU A 282 -1.45 -22.28 -10.56
N GLY A 283 -0.94 -22.31 -11.81
CA GLY A 283 -1.74 -22.53 -13.01
C GLY A 283 -2.55 -21.31 -13.47
N ALA A 284 -2.37 -20.14 -12.87
CA ALA A 284 -2.97 -18.92 -13.36
C ALA A 284 -2.25 -18.45 -14.64
N LYS A 285 -3.00 -18.26 -15.73
CA LYS A 285 -2.49 -17.64 -16.93
C LYS A 285 -2.54 -16.13 -16.80
N VAL A 286 -1.39 -15.45 -16.97
CA VAL A 286 -1.27 -14.01 -16.97
C VAL A 286 -0.79 -13.54 -18.33
N ASP A 287 -1.61 -12.72 -19.00
CA ASP A 287 -1.25 -12.02 -20.23
C ASP A 287 -1.19 -10.51 -19.91
N VAL A 288 -0.09 -9.84 -20.27
CA VAL A 288 0.05 -8.39 -20.07
C VAL A 288 0.06 -7.68 -21.41
N TYR A 289 -0.83 -6.72 -21.58
CA TYR A 289 -0.97 -5.93 -22.80
C TYR A 289 -0.61 -4.46 -22.55
N ARG A 290 0.05 -3.86 -23.54
CA ARG A 290 0.09 -2.40 -23.64
C ARG A 290 -1.27 -1.92 -24.14
N VAL A 291 -1.82 -0.88 -23.51
CA VAL A 291 -3.10 -0.32 -23.93
C VAL A 291 -2.98 1.18 -24.18
N SER A 292 -3.89 1.70 -24.99
CA SER A 292 -4.05 3.14 -25.16
C SER A 292 -4.61 3.75 -23.87
N ALA A 293 -3.93 4.74 -23.32
CA ALA A 293 -4.38 5.48 -22.13
C ALA A 293 -5.69 6.25 -22.39
N ASP A 294 -6.03 6.52 -23.67
CA ASP A 294 -7.24 7.25 -24.06
C ASP A 294 -8.45 6.35 -24.31
N THR A 295 -8.21 5.14 -24.85
CA THR A 295 -9.30 4.26 -25.31
C THR A 295 -9.35 2.91 -24.61
N GLY A 296 -8.30 2.52 -23.84
CA GLY A 296 -8.17 1.20 -23.23
C GLY A 296 -7.95 0.06 -24.23
N GLU A 297 -7.79 0.38 -25.52
CA GLU A 297 -7.56 -0.63 -26.57
C GLU A 297 -6.14 -1.19 -26.52
N ARG A 298 -6.03 -2.51 -26.73
CA ARG A 298 -4.75 -3.20 -26.80
C ARG A 298 -3.94 -2.73 -27.99
N GLN A 299 -2.67 -2.46 -27.76
CA GLN A 299 -1.70 -2.05 -28.75
C GLN A 299 -0.83 -3.26 -29.16
N GLY A 300 -1.38 -4.12 -30.00
CA GLY A 300 -0.72 -5.35 -30.44
C GLY A 300 -0.99 -6.58 -29.58
N GLY A 301 -0.12 -7.58 -29.70
CA GLY A 301 -0.22 -8.82 -28.92
C GLY A 301 0.22 -8.65 -27.46
N ALA A 302 0.05 -9.70 -26.67
CA ALA A 302 0.53 -9.73 -25.29
C ALA A 302 2.05 -9.50 -25.24
N ALA A 303 2.48 -8.53 -24.44
CA ALA A 303 3.89 -8.25 -24.20
C ALA A 303 4.53 -9.30 -23.26
N LEU A 304 3.72 -9.92 -22.42
CA LEU A 304 4.05 -11.09 -21.62
C LEU A 304 2.87 -12.05 -21.67
N SER A 305 3.16 -13.35 -21.78
CA SER A 305 2.19 -14.42 -21.56
C SER A 305 2.88 -15.51 -20.75
N LYS A 306 2.36 -15.81 -19.54
CA LYS A 306 2.96 -16.79 -18.64
C LYS A 306 1.87 -17.50 -17.83
N THR A 307 2.07 -18.79 -17.65
CA THR A 307 1.32 -19.57 -16.65
C THR A 307 2.17 -19.68 -15.39
N THR A 308 1.60 -19.37 -14.24
CA THR A 308 2.28 -19.37 -12.95
C THR A 308 2.60 -20.80 -12.49
N GLY A 309 3.77 -20.97 -11.88
CA GLY A 309 4.13 -22.19 -11.15
C GLY A 309 3.60 -22.16 -9.71
N ALA A 310 4.08 -23.08 -8.88
CA ALA A 310 3.72 -23.18 -7.47
C ALA A 310 4.08 -21.93 -6.63
N ASP A 311 5.01 -21.11 -7.13
CA ASP A 311 5.40 -19.83 -6.54
C ASP A 311 4.45 -18.67 -6.90
N GLY A 312 3.51 -18.89 -7.82
CA GLY A 312 2.55 -17.90 -8.30
C GLY A 312 3.14 -16.76 -9.14
N VAL A 313 4.46 -16.78 -9.44
CA VAL A 313 5.18 -15.65 -10.06
C VAL A 313 4.80 -15.47 -11.53
N TRP A 314 4.31 -14.27 -11.90
CA TRP A 314 3.90 -13.94 -13.27
C TRP A 314 4.95 -13.19 -14.08
N GLY A 315 5.82 -12.40 -13.44
CA GLY A 315 6.87 -11.61 -14.09
C GLY A 315 8.23 -12.32 -14.15
N PRO A 316 9.35 -11.58 -14.37
CA PRO A 316 9.39 -10.14 -14.64
C PRO A 316 9.02 -9.75 -16.07
N ALA A 317 8.55 -8.51 -16.25
CA ALA A 317 8.33 -7.90 -17.57
C ALA A 317 8.78 -6.43 -17.56
N THR A 318 9.32 -5.95 -18.70
CA THR A 318 9.84 -4.59 -18.84
C THR A 318 8.93 -3.76 -19.75
N PHE A 319 8.65 -2.53 -19.32
CA PHE A 319 7.80 -1.57 -20.02
C PHE A 319 8.42 -0.17 -19.96
N ASP A 320 8.04 0.69 -20.90
CA ASP A 320 8.21 2.12 -20.77
C ASP A 320 7.31 2.63 -19.66
N ALA A 321 7.82 3.49 -18.77
CA ALA A 321 7.09 4.00 -17.61
C ALA A 321 5.86 4.86 -17.96
N ALA A 322 5.74 5.32 -19.22
CA ALA A 322 4.58 6.05 -19.71
C ALA A 322 3.46 5.14 -20.28
N THR A 323 3.66 3.82 -20.24
CA THR A 323 2.73 2.85 -20.85
C THR A 323 1.63 2.46 -19.88
N ALA A 324 0.37 2.67 -20.27
CA ALA A 324 -0.78 2.08 -19.59
C ALA A 324 -0.87 0.57 -19.89
N LEU A 325 -1.26 -0.22 -18.91
CA LEU A 325 -1.25 -1.68 -18.98
C LEU A 325 -2.60 -2.30 -18.67
N GLU A 326 -2.88 -3.42 -19.32
CA GLU A 326 -3.92 -4.36 -18.95
C GLU A 326 -3.27 -5.69 -18.54
N PHE A 327 -3.56 -6.15 -17.33
CA PHE A 327 -3.20 -7.48 -16.86
C PHE A 327 -4.44 -8.36 -16.96
N VAL A 328 -4.38 -9.41 -17.76
CA VAL A 328 -5.44 -10.40 -17.87
C VAL A 328 -5.05 -11.61 -17.04
N VAL A 329 -5.81 -11.89 -15.99
CA VAL A 329 -5.55 -13.00 -15.07
C VAL A 329 -6.67 -14.02 -15.19
N ALA A 330 -6.35 -15.20 -15.74
CA ALA A 330 -7.22 -16.36 -15.77
C ALA A 330 -6.74 -17.38 -14.73
N ALA A 331 -7.21 -17.24 -13.50
CA ALA A 331 -6.87 -18.13 -12.39
C ALA A 331 -7.91 -19.25 -12.23
N PRO A 332 -7.50 -20.47 -11.82
CA PRO A 332 -8.43 -21.56 -11.56
C PRO A 332 -9.51 -21.16 -10.55
N GLY A 333 -10.79 -21.37 -10.92
CA GLY A 333 -11.93 -21.12 -10.03
C GLY A 333 -12.32 -19.64 -9.83
N ALA A 334 -11.68 -18.71 -10.53
CA ALA A 334 -11.99 -17.28 -10.48
C ALA A 334 -12.46 -16.77 -11.85
N PRO A 335 -13.17 -15.63 -11.92
CA PRO A 335 -13.46 -14.95 -13.17
C PRO A 335 -12.17 -14.53 -13.89
N ILE A 336 -12.19 -14.52 -15.23
CA ILE A 336 -11.12 -13.93 -16.02
C ILE A 336 -11.12 -12.42 -15.74
N THR A 337 -10.09 -11.96 -15.08
CA THR A 337 -10.02 -10.59 -14.56
C THR A 337 -9.12 -9.73 -15.43
N HIS A 338 -9.66 -8.63 -15.94
CA HIS A 338 -8.97 -7.63 -16.73
C HIS A 338 -8.65 -6.42 -15.85
N ILE A 339 -7.41 -6.33 -15.35
CA ILE A 339 -6.96 -5.24 -14.48
C ILE A 339 -6.27 -4.18 -15.33
N TYR A 340 -6.91 -3.03 -15.47
CA TYR A 340 -6.35 -1.85 -16.14
C TYR A 340 -5.65 -0.96 -15.12
N ARG A 341 -4.42 -0.54 -15.45
CA ARG A 341 -3.61 0.37 -14.65
C ARG A 341 -3.19 1.58 -15.49
N SER A 342 -3.23 2.76 -14.90
CA SER A 342 -2.48 3.91 -15.39
C SER A 342 -0.98 3.59 -15.47
N PRO A 343 -0.17 4.38 -16.21
CA PRO A 343 1.27 4.17 -16.29
C PRO A 343 1.91 4.05 -14.91
N LEU A 344 2.70 3.00 -14.71
CA LEU A 344 3.42 2.75 -13.46
C LEU A 344 4.77 3.48 -13.53
N PRO A 345 5.02 4.47 -12.65
CA PRO A 345 6.16 5.36 -12.82
C PRO A 345 7.51 4.72 -12.49
N ARG A 346 7.53 3.62 -11.72
CA ARG A 346 8.76 2.97 -11.29
C ARG A 346 8.62 1.47 -11.26
N SER A 347 9.75 0.79 -11.31
CA SER A 347 9.82 -0.67 -11.15
C SER A 347 9.27 -1.12 -9.80
N PHE A 348 8.64 -2.29 -9.78
CA PHE A 348 8.12 -2.88 -8.54
C PHE A 348 8.15 -4.41 -8.62
N ALA A 349 8.66 -5.05 -7.58
CA ALA A 349 8.88 -6.50 -7.55
C ALA A 349 7.72 -7.27 -6.89
N GLU A 350 6.88 -6.59 -6.14
CA GLU A 350 5.75 -7.14 -5.39
C GLU A 350 4.40 -6.66 -5.95
N LEU A 351 4.29 -6.46 -7.29
CA LEU A 351 3.04 -6.13 -7.96
C LEU A 351 2.16 -7.39 -8.04
N ASP A 352 1.62 -7.79 -6.90
CA ASP A 352 0.80 -8.98 -6.79
C ASP A 352 -0.59 -8.71 -7.41
N LEU A 353 -1.03 -9.64 -8.24
CA LEU A 353 -2.31 -9.59 -8.95
C LEU A 353 -3.31 -10.48 -8.22
N ARG A 354 -4.42 -9.90 -7.78
CA ARG A 354 -5.52 -10.65 -7.18
C ARG A 354 -6.69 -10.67 -8.15
N PRO A 355 -7.09 -11.84 -8.71
CA PRO A 355 -8.27 -11.94 -9.55
C PRO A 355 -9.52 -11.54 -8.75
N ALA A 356 -10.55 -11.10 -9.47
CA ALA A 356 -11.83 -10.80 -8.87
C ALA A 356 -12.41 -12.01 -8.14
N ALA A 357 -13.12 -11.77 -7.05
CA ALA A 357 -13.95 -12.79 -6.41
C ALA A 357 -15.07 -13.23 -7.35
N ALA A 358 -15.74 -14.33 -7.01
CA ALA A 358 -16.94 -14.77 -7.72
C ALA A 358 -17.95 -13.63 -7.83
N PRO A 359 -18.69 -13.52 -8.96
CA PRO A 359 -19.66 -12.47 -9.17
C PRO A 359 -20.67 -12.37 -8.02
N ALA A 360 -20.97 -11.17 -7.58
CA ALA A 360 -22.01 -10.92 -6.60
C ALA A 360 -23.41 -11.19 -7.18
N LYS A 361 -24.40 -11.37 -6.32
CA LYS A 361 -25.78 -11.59 -6.77
C LYS A 361 -26.31 -10.43 -7.64
N GLU A 362 -25.87 -9.23 -7.31
CA GLU A 362 -26.23 -7.99 -8.01
C GLU A 362 -25.63 -7.91 -9.42
N ASP A 363 -24.60 -8.70 -9.72
CA ASP A 363 -23.97 -8.76 -11.04
C ASP A 363 -24.78 -9.64 -12.03
N SER A 364 -25.75 -10.37 -11.52
CA SER A 364 -26.58 -11.28 -12.32
C SER A 364 -27.35 -10.53 -13.41
N GLY A 365 -27.21 -10.96 -14.66
CA GLY A 365 -27.87 -10.35 -15.80
C GLY A 365 -27.16 -9.13 -16.40
N ALA A 366 -26.08 -8.66 -15.81
CA ALA A 366 -25.25 -7.62 -16.44
C ALA A 366 -24.52 -8.18 -17.65
N ALA A 367 -24.46 -7.41 -18.74
CA ALA A 367 -23.68 -7.77 -19.91
C ALA A 367 -22.18 -7.59 -19.66
N ALA A 368 -21.80 -6.59 -18.85
CA ALA A 368 -20.43 -6.42 -18.34
C ALA A 368 -20.46 -5.81 -16.94
N VAL A 369 -19.47 -6.19 -16.11
CA VAL A 369 -19.25 -5.66 -14.77
C VAL A 369 -17.89 -4.97 -14.74
N ILE A 370 -17.89 -3.69 -14.40
CA ILE A 370 -16.69 -2.88 -14.30
C ILE A 370 -16.60 -2.31 -12.88
N ARG A 371 -15.52 -2.64 -12.19
CA ARG A 371 -15.22 -2.17 -10.85
C ARG A 371 -14.05 -1.19 -10.91
N MET A 372 -14.13 -0.10 -10.18
CA MET A 372 -13.01 0.80 -9.94
C MET A 372 -12.54 0.62 -8.50
N ASP A 373 -11.28 0.23 -8.34
CA ASP A 373 -10.66 -0.10 -7.05
C ASP A 373 -9.66 0.97 -6.63
N ARG A 374 -9.69 1.34 -5.35
CA ARG A 374 -8.71 2.21 -4.69
C ARG A 374 -7.99 1.46 -3.57
N PRO A 375 -6.96 0.65 -3.88
CA PRO A 375 -6.30 -0.20 -2.88
C PRO A 375 -5.61 0.57 -1.76
N ARG A 376 -5.26 1.85 -1.99
CA ARG A 376 -4.49 2.69 -1.07
C ARG A 376 -5.32 3.75 -0.35
N GLY A 377 -6.64 3.66 -0.42
CA GLY A 377 -7.55 4.60 0.24
C GLY A 377 -9.01 4.18 0.15
N TYR A 378 -9.88 5.06 0.64
CA TYR A 378 -11.33 4.94 0.58
C TYR A 378 -11.93 6.12 -0.13
N PHE A 379 -13.01 5.90 -0.87
CA PHE A 379 -13.80 6.97 -1.48
C PHE A 379 -14.75 7.60 -0.48
N GLY A 380 -14.89 8.93 -0.53
CA GLY A 380 -15.86 9.68 0.26
C GLY A 380 -16.12 11.06 -0.32
N LEU A 381 -17.41 11.41 -0.53
CA LEU A 381 -17.83 12.70 -1.06
C LEU A 381 -18.12 13.70 0.05
N PRO A 382 -17.95 15.00 -0.15
CA PRO A 382 -17.37 15.69 -1.30
C PRO A 382 -15.85 15.86 -1.22
N ARG A 383 -15.15 15.13 -0.28
CA ARG A 383 -13.69 15.19 -0.17
C ARG A 383 -13.02 14.82 -1.49
N ASP A 384 -13.54 13.79 -2.13
CA ASP A 384 -13.01 13.24 -3.37
C ASP A 384 -13.86 13.62 -4.57
N VAL A 385 -13.25 13.73 -5.75
CA VAL A 385 -13.93 13.76 -7.04
C VAL A 385 -13.86 12.36 -7.62
N VAL A 386 -15.01 11.68 -7.73
CA VAL A 386 -15.08 10.28 -8.19
C VAL A 386 -16.08 10.16 -9.31
N LEU A 387 -15.63 9.68 -10.47
CA LEU A 387 -16.48 9.38 -11.62
C LEU A 387 -16.19 7.96 -12.13
N LEU A 388 -17.24 7.21 -12.40
CA LEU A 388 -17.17 5.94 -13.11
C LEU A 388 -18.17 5.96 -14.28
N ASP A 389 -17.65 5.75 -15.49
CA ASP A 389 -18.42 5.86 -16.74
C ASP A 389 -19.14 7.23 -16.87
N GLY A 390 -18.44 8.31 -16.48
CA GLY A 390 -18.93 9.70 -16.58
C GLY A 390 -19.97 10.10 -15.53
N LYS A 391 -20.24 9.26 -14.52
CA LYS A 391 -21.21 9.52 -13.46
C LYS A 391 -20.57 9.40 -12.09
N GLU A 392 -21.04 10.21 -11.14
CA GLU A 392 -20.75 10.01 -9.74
C GLU A 392 -21.46 8.73 -9.24
N PRO A 393 -20.71 7.77 -8.67
CA PRO A 393 -21.30 6.51 -8.21
C PRO A 393 -22.18 6.72 -6.98
N ALA A 394 -23.38 6.12 -6.98
CA ALA A 394 -24.36 6.30 -5.91
C ALA A 394 -24.01 5.52 -4.61
N ASP A 395 -23.07 4.59 -4.67
CA ASP A 395 -22.62 3.77 -3.54
C ASP A 395 -21.48 4.40 -2.73
N ILE A 396 -20.97 5.57 -3.16
CA ILE A 396 -19.95 6.30 -2.40
C ILE A 396 -20.61 7.16 -1.32
N PRO A 397 -20.16 7.02 -0.05
CA PRO A 397 -20.75 7.76 1.05
C PRO A 397 -20.42 9.25 0.99
N HIS A 398 -21.39 10.10 1.43
CA HIS A 398 -21.13 11.49 1.74
C HIS A 398 -20.67 11.63 3.19
N GLY A 399 -19.47 12.20 3.38
CA GLY A 399 -18.86 12.37 4.70
C GLY A 399 -17.59 11.53 4.85
N VAL A 400 -17.60 10.57 5.78
CA VAL A 400 -16.43 9.74 6.07
C VAL A 400 -16.18 8.77 4.94
N PRO A 401 -14.97 8.74 4.32
CA PRO A 401 -14.61 7.76 3.30
C PRO A 401 -14.68 6.34 3.86
N ALA A 402 -15.47 5.46 3.22
CA ALA A 402 -15.74 4.15 3.79
C ALA A 402 -15.80 3.00 2.77
N VAL A 403 -15.73 3.28 1.48
CA VAL A 403 -15.73 2.25 0.43
C VAL A 403 -14.47 2.35 -0.41
N TRP A 404 -13.81 1.22 -0.67
CA TRP A 404 -12.55 1.18 -1.43
C TRP A 404 -12.75 0.77 -2.89
N HIS A 405 -13.97 0.44 -3.28
CA HIS A 405 -14.33 0.16 -4.66
C HIS A 405 -15.76 0.62 -4.97
N THR A 406 -16.03 0.86 -6.24
CA THR A 406 -17.37 1.13 -6.77
C THR A 406 -17.57 0.39 -8.09
N THR A 407 -18.83 0.08 -8.45
CA THR A 407 -19.11 -0.83 -9.56
C THR A 407 -20.21 -0.27 -10.49
N VAL A 408 -19.94 -0.27 -11.80
CA VAL A 408 -20.97 -0.06 -12.82
C VAL A 408 -21.30 -1.36 -13.54
N ARG A 409 -22.59 -1.59 -13.77
CA ARG A 409 -23.14 -2.77 -14.45
C ARG A 409 -23.79 -2.35 -15.75
N LEU A 410 -23.24 -2.79 -16.88
CA LEU A 410 -23.76 -2.45 -18.19
C LEU A 410 -24.85 -3.47 -18.59
N GLN A 411 -25.95 -2.96 -19.15
CA GLN A 411 -27.06 -3.80 -19.62
C GLN A 411 -26.82 -4.35 -21.04
N ALA A 412 -25.91 -3.74 -21.79
CA ALA A 412 -25.48 -4.19 -23.11
C ALA A 412 -23.95 -4.18 -23.19
N LEU A 413 -23.37 -5.13 -23.89
CA LEU A 413 -21.93 -5.15 -24.17
C LEU A 413 -21.64 -4.20 -25.33
N GLU A 414 -21.16 -3.02 -24.99
CA GLU A 414 -20.78 -1.98 -25.94
C GLU A 414 -19.25 -1.96 -26.09
N ASN A 415 -18.77 -1.94 -27.34
CA ASN A 415 -17.34 -1.82 -27.60
C ASN A 415 -16.88 -0.35 -27.50
N ARG A 416 -16.90 0.21 -26.29
CA ARG A 416 -16.49 1.59 -25.98
C ARG A 416 -15.57 1.66 -24.77
N PRO A 417 -14.78 2.74 -24.62
CA PRO A 417 -14.01 2.96 -23.41
C PRO A 417 -14.93 3.18 -22.20
N ILE A 418 -14.49 2.67 -21.04
CA ILE A 418 -15.05 2.98 -19.73
C ILE A 418 -14.00 3.74 -18.95
N VAL A 419 -14.35 4.91 -18.47
CA VAL A 419 -13.44 5.81 -17.77
C VAL A 419 -13.74 5.76 -16.29
N GLY A 420 -12.73 5.43 -15.49
CA GLY A 420 -12.66 5.67 -14.06
C GLY A 420 -11.82 6.92 -13.80
N ALA A 421 -12.30 7.82 -12.95
CA ALA A 421 -11.58 9.01 -12.53
C ALA A 421 -11.67 9.16 -11.01
N PHE A 422 -10.53 9.44 -10.40
CA PHE A 422 -10.39 9.75 -8.98
C PHE A 422 -9.45 10.95 -8.84
N ASN A 423 -10.00 12.08 -8.42
CA ASN A 423 -9.26 13.34 -8.39
C ASN A 423 -8.55 13.61 -9.73
N GLU A 424 -7.24 13.62 -9.76
CA GLU A 424 -6.44 13.85 -10.98
C GLU A 424 -6.09 12.55 -11.73
N GLU A 425 -6.29 11.38 -11.13
CA GLU A 425 -6.00 10.10 -11.77
C GLU A 425 -7.15 9.67 -12.68
N ARG A 426 -6.81 9.21 -13.88
CA ARG A 426 -7.76 8.72 -14.88
C ARG A 426 -7.28 7.39 -15.44
N ILE A 427 -8.13 6.37 -15.39
CA ILE A 427 -7.89 5.06 -15.99
C ILE A 427 -8.96 4.77 -17.03
N VAL A 428 -8.56 4.20 -18.15
CA VAL A 428 -9.47 3.79 -19.20
C VAL A 428 -9.34 2.29 -19.42
N GLY A 429 -10.45 1.59 -19.26
CA GLY A 429 -10.57 0.18 -19.58
C GLY A 429 -11.64 -0.10 -20.62
N ARG A 430 -11.86 -1.38 -20.89
CA ARG A 430 -12.87 -1.88 -21.82
C ARG A 430 -13.82 -2.82 -21.09
N PRO A 431 -15.12 -2.84 -21.46
CA PRO A 431 -16.05 -3.84 -20.93
C PRO A 431 -15.77 -5.21 -21.57
N TRP A 432 -15.84 -6.24 -20.75
CA TRP A 432 -15.71 -7.64 -21.16
C TRP A 432 -16.97 -8.42 -20.78
N PRO A 433 -17.35 -9.48 -21.53
CA PRO A 433 -18.63 -10.15 -21.38
C PRO A 433 -18.72 -10.92 -20.04
N ALA A 434 -19.55 -10.43 -19.13
CA ALA A 434 -19.78 -11.06 -17.82
C ALA A 434 -20.39 -12.47 -17.95
N GLY A 435 -21.23 -12.70 -18.98
CA GLY A 435 -21.80 -14.03 -19.26
C GLY A 435 -20.79 -15.10 -19.67
N GLU A 436 -19.59 -14.70 -20.06
CA GLU A 436 -18.45 -15.58 -20.37
C GLU A 436 -17.47 -15.67 -19.20
N GLY A 437 -17.83 -15.15 -18.02
CA GLY A 437 -17.00 -15.21 -16.80
C GLY A 437 -15.91 -14.15 -16.75
N HIS A 438 -16.05 -13.02 -17.46
CA HIS A 438 -15.10 -11.92 -17.41
C HIS A 438 -15.52 -10.82 -16.44
N MET A 439 -14.53 -10.14 -15.86
CA MET A 439 -14.69 -8.94 -15.03
C MET A 439 -13.60 -7.91 -15.33
N THR A 440 -13.98 -6.65 -15.40
CA THR A 440 -13.05 -5.52 -15.58
C THR A 440 -12.79 -4.83 -14.25
N ILE A 441 -11.52 -4.55 -13.95
CA ILE A 441 -11.09 -3.73 -12.81
C ILE A 441 -10.27 -2.54 -13.34
N LEU A 442 -10.65 -1.35 -12.91
CA LEU A 442 -9.87 -0.12 -13.07
C LEU A 442 -9.15 0.12 -11.74
N GLU A 443 -7.89 -0.27 -11.63
CA GLU A 443 -7.16 -0.20 -10.37
C GLU A 443 -6.34 1.09 -10.26
N LEU A 444 -6.75 1.98 -9.36
CA LEU A 444 -6.11 3.26 -9.09
C LEU A 444 -4.75 3.09 -8.40
N THR A 445 -3.83 4.00 -8.71
CA THR A 445 -2.51 4.11 -8.07
C THR A 445 -2.54 5.01 -6.83
N GLY A 446 -3.46 6.02 -6.80
CA GLY A 446 -3.60 7.03 -5.73
C GLY A 446 -4.59 6.68 -4.61
#